data_7bda2b115d93023570b1d9a9948a605e
#
_entry.id   7bda2b115d93023570b1d9a9948a605e
#
_cell.length_a   1.000
_cell.length_b   1.000
_cell.length_c   1.000
_cell.angle_alpha   90.00
_cell.angle_beta   90.00
_cell.angle_gamma   90.00
#
_symmetry.space_group_name_H-M   'P 1'
#
loop_
_entity.id
_entity.type
_entity.pdbx_description
1 polymer ?
#
loop_
_entity_poly.entity_id
_entity_poly.type
_entity_poly.pdbx_seq_one_letter_code
_entity_poly.pdbx_strand_id
1 'polypeptide(L)'
;MVKKFREEQLKLAKKVVVKDEFDKIKLVGGVDQAFVGNEVISAVIVCDYKTMKVIEKQYTVVKANVPYIPSYLSYREAPAIIEAVNKLEKKPDVLLVDGHGIAHPRKIGLASHVGLSLDIPTIGIAKALLCGEIKEDRIVIEESTRGYTLVTKEHANPLFVSPGHRVGLKSSLEIVKNCIRLPHKIPEPIHLAHKYADKIRKELENKNPRLKPNIFNHKKEFGCIE
;
A
#
# COMPACT_ATOMS: atom_id res chain seq x y z
N MET A 1 -21.15 -2.43 -11.89
CA MET A 1 -19.84 -1.89 -11.44
C MET A 1 -18.93 -3.02 -10.98
N VAL A 2 -19.22 -3.76 -9.91
CA VAL A 2 -18.36 -4.81 -9.34
C VAL A 2 -17.99 -5.92 -10.33
N LYS A 3 -18.94 -6.40 -11.16
CA LYS A 3 -18.67 -7.41 -12.22
C LYS A 3 -17.57 -6.94 -13.18
N LYS A 4 -17.64 -5.68 -13.63
CA LYS A 4 -16.63 -5.08 -14.52
C LYS A 4 -15.26 -5.00 -13.83
N PHE A 5 -15.21 -4.57 -12.56
CA PHE A 5 -13.96 -4.55 -11.78
C PHE A 5 -13.35 -5.94 -11.62
N ARG A 6 -14.19 -6.96 -11.36
CA ARG A 6 -13.71 -8.34 -11.24
C ARG A 6 -13.09 -8.85 -12.55
N GLU A 7 -13.75 -8.63 -13.67
CA GLU A 7 -13.25 -9.03 -14.99
C GLU A 7 -11.93 -8.32 -15.33
N GLU A 8 -11.83 -7.03 -15.01
CA GLU A 8 -10.61 -6.24 -15.21
C GLU A 8 -9.48 -6.75 -14.32
N GLN A 9 -9.72 -6.98 -13.01
CA GLN A 9 -8.73 -7.54 -12.10
C GLN A 9 -8.20 -8.89 -12.59
N LEU A 10 -9.05 -9.78 -13.08
CA LEU A 10 -8.63 -11.07 -13.62
C LEU A 10 -7.74 -10.94 -14.87
N LYS A 11 -7.98 -9.93 -15.70
CA LYS A 11 -7.12 -9.63 -16.86
C LYS A 11 -5.79 -9.03 -16.42
N LEU A 12 -5.81 -8.07 -15.51
CA LEU A 12 -4.62 -7.39 -15.02
C LEU A 12 -3.73 -8.33 -14.19
N ALA A 13 -4.31 -9.23 -13.40
CA ALA A 13 -3.56 -10.20 -12.60
C ALA A 13 -2.60 -11.07 -13.43
N LYS A 14 -2.97 -11.36 -14.71
CA LYS A 14 -2.11 -12.12 -15.63
C LYS A 14 -0.86 -11.34 -16.08
N LYS A 15 -0.83 -10.03 -15.89
CA LYS A 15 0.29 -9.14 -16.24
C LYS A 15 1.21 -8.88 -15.06
N VAL A 16 0.83 -9.28 -13.85
CA VAL A 16 1.65 -9.11 -12.66
C VAL A 16 2.88 -10.01 -12.74
N VAL A 17 4.05 -9.42 -12.66
CA VAL A 17 5.34 -10.12 -12.65
C VAL A 17 5.79 -10.29 -11.19
N VAL A 18 5.97 -11.55 -10.76
CA VAL A 18 6.44 -11.91 -9.40
C VAL A 18 7.88 -12.41 -9.51
N LYS A 19 8.74 -11.55 -10.02
CA LYS A 19 10.16 -11.79 -10.21
C LYS A 19 10.88 -10.46 -10.04
N ASP A 20 12.11 -10.49 -9.54
CA ASP A 20 12.93 -9.30 -9.42
C ASP A 20 13.30 -8.78 -10.82
N GLU A 21 12.83 -7.57 -11.11
CA GLU A 21 13.15 -6.82 -12.32
C GLU A 21 13.61 -5.41 -11.92
N PHE A 22 14.63 -5.36 -11.10
CA PHE A 22 15.34 -4.16 -10.67
C PHE A 22 16.81 -4.49 -10.44
N ASP A 23 17.65 -3.49 -10.59
CA ASP A 23 19.07 -3.56 -10.25
C ASP A 23 19.29 -3.27 -8.75
N LYS A 24 20.34 -2.55 -8.44
CA LYS A 24 20.63 -2.11 -7.06
C LYS A 24 19.64 -1.04 -6.61
N ILE A 25 18.96 -1.29 -5.52
CA ILE A 25 18.06 -0.32 -4.89
C ILE A 25 18.90 0.80 -4.24
N LYS A 26 18.69 2.03 -4.68
CA LYS A 26 19.27 3.26 -4.11
C LYS A 26 18.20 4.09 -3.41
N LEU A 27 17.02 4.17 -4.01
CA LEU A 27 15.86 4.91 -3.52
C LEU A 27 14.69 3.98 -3.27
N VAL A 28 14.06 4.12 -2.11
CA VAL A 28 12.84 3.41 -1.75
C VAL A 28 11.73 4.40 -1.49
N GLY A 29 10.56 4.17 -2.09
CA GLY A 29 9.36 4.96 -1.85
C GLY A 29 8.45 4.30 -0.82
N GLY A 30 7.70 5.09 -0.08
CA GLY A 30 6.57 4.64 0.71
C GLY A 30 5.36 5.49 0.42
N VAL A 31 4.19 4.88 0.28
CA VAL A 31 2.94 5.59 0.02
C VAL A 31 1.87 5.13 0.99
N ASP A 32 1.13 6.09 1.53
CA ASP A 32 -0.04 5.86 2.39
C ASP A 32 -1.14 6.88 2.10
N GLN A 33 -2.37 6.55 2.47
CA GLN A 33 -3.55 7.35 2.20
C GLN A 33 -4.22 7.82 3.50
N ALA A 34 -4.81 9.00 3.42
CA ALA A 34 -5.76 9.52 4.40
C ALA A 34 -7.03 9.96 3.68
N PHE A 35 -8.12 10.07 4.42
CA PHE A 35 -9.42 10.40 3.85
C PHE A 35 -10.03 11.59 4.57
N VAL A 36 -10.64 12.48 3.79
CA VAL A 36 -11.40 13.63 4.29
C VAL A 36 -12.68 13.76 3.46
N GLY A 37 -13.82 13.51 4.08
CA GLY A 37 -15.09 13.42 3.33
C GLY A 37 -15.00 12.38 2.20
N ASN A 38 -15.20 12.82 0.96
CA ASN A 38 -15.07 11.94 -0.22
C ASN A 38 -13.75 12.14 -0.99
N GLU A 39 -12.74 12.70 -0.34
CA GLU A 39 -11.41 12.91 -0.93
C GLU A 39 -10.42 11.89 -0.40
N VAL A 40 -9.57 11.39 -1.28
CA VAL A 40 -8.42 10.55 -0.98
C VAL A 40 -7.18 11.43 -1.03
N ILE A 41 -6.49 11.53 0.08
CA ILE A 41 -5.18 12.16 0.18
C ILE A 41 -4.17 11.04 0.04
N SER A 42 -3.33 11.06 -0.97
CA SER A 42 -2.21 10.13 -1.10
C SER A 42 -0.91 10.89 -0.90
N ALA A 43 -0.09 10.45 0.04
CA ALA A 43 1.24 10.99 0.30
C ALA A 43 2.29 9.96 -0.07
N VAL A 44 3.34 10.39 -0.75
CA VAL A 44 4.49 9.58 -1.12
C VAL A 44 5.76 10.21 -0.58
N ILE A 45 6.61 9.39 0.03
CA ILE A 45 7.94 9.77 0.54
C ILE A 45 8.97 8.90 -0.16
N VAL A 46 10.00 9.52 -0.71
CA VAL A 46 11.17 8.83 -1.25
C VAL A 46 12.32 9.00 -0.29
N CYS A 47 12.93 7.89 0.08
CA CYS A 47 14.09 7.83 0.98
C CYS A 47 15.30 7.20 0.28
N ASP A 48 16.48 7.61 0.70
CA ASP A 48 17.71 6.84 0.45
C ASP A 48 17.59 5.48 1.13
N TYR A 49 17.74 4.39 0.39
CA TYR A 49 17.48 3.03 0.88
C TYR A 49 18.41 2.60 2.02
N LYS A 50 19.64 3.10 2.05
CA LYS A 50 20.62 2.73 3.08
C LYS A 50 20.40 3.48 4.39
N THR A 51 20.16 4.78 4.29
CA THR A 51 20.09 5.68 5.45
C THR A 51 18.68 5.98 5.93
N MET A 52 17.66 5.71 5.11
CA MET A 52 16.27 6.13 5.30
C MET A 52 16.09 7.66 5.40
N LYS A 53 17.08 8.45 4.99
CA LYS A 53 16.92 9.90 4.89
C LYS A 53 15.95 10.25 3.77
N VAL A 54 15.02 11.16 4.08
CA VAL A 54 14.05 11.66 3.10
C VAL A 54 14.78 12.45 2.01
N ILE A 55 14.53 12.08 0.77
CA ILE A 55 15.06 12.74 -0.44
C ILE A 55 14.00 13.64 -1.06
N GLU A 56 12.75 13.15 -1.15
CA GLU A 56 11.63 13.88 -1.73
C GLU A 56 10.32 13.46 -1.10
N LYS A 57 9.34 14.36 -1.11
CA LYS A 57 7.96 14.09 -0.69
C LYS A 57 6.98 14.79 -1.60
N GLN A 58 5.92 14.11 -1.97
CA GLN A 58 4.81 14.66 -2.75
C GLN A 58 3.48 14.20 -2.16
N TYR A 59 2.41 14.90 -2.49
CA TYR A 59 1.06 14.45 -2.19
C TYR A 59 0.08 14.89 -3.27
N THR A 60 -1.07 14.25 -3.26
CA THR A 60 -2.23 14.66 -4.06
C THR A 60 -3.51 14.51 -3.26
N VAL A 61 -4.53 15.22 -3.67
CA VAL A 61 -5.90 15.12 -3.13
C VAL A 61 -6.82 14.89 -4.31
N VAL A 62 -7.47 13.73 -4.34
CA VAL A 62 -8.33 13.31 -5.45
C VAL A 62 -9.69 12.91 -4.91
N LYS A 63 -10.76 13.35 -5.56
CA LYS A 63 -12.12 12.92 -5.21
C LYS A 63 -12.29 11.43 -5.50
N ALA A 64 -12.74 10.67 -4.50
CA ALA A 64 -13.03 9.25 -4.67
C ALA A 64 -14.27 9.08 -5.57
N ASN A 65 -14.10 8.39 -6.68
CA ASN A 65 -15.20 8.10 -7.63
C ASN A 65 -15.88 6.74 -7.34
N VAL A 66 -15.29 5.94 -6.45
CA VAL A 66 -15.77 4.61 -6.08
C VAL A 66 -15.89 4.52 -4.56
N PRO A 67 -16.99 3.97 -4.01
CA PRO A 67 -17.09 3.73 -2.58
C PRO A 67 -16.08 2.67 -2.13
N TYR A 68 -15.86 2.56 -0.82
CA TYR A 68 -15.08 1.44 -0.28
C TYR A 68 -15.80 0.12 -0.55
N ILE A 69 -15.13 -0.78 -1.25
CA ILE A 69 -15.62 -2.13 -1.54
C ILE A 69 -14.47 -3.10 -1.22
N PRO A 70 -14.63 -4.04 -0.27
CA PRO A 70 -13.60 -5.01 0.06
C PRO A 70 -13.07 -5.74 -1.19
N SER A 71 -11.76 -5.93 -1.27
CA SER A 71 -11.01 -6.49 -2.40
C SER A 71 -11.06 -5.71 -3.74
N TYR A 72 -11.63 -4.48 -3.73
CA TYR A 72 -11.61 -3.55 -4.87
C TYR A 72 -11.06 -2.17 -4.50
N LEU A 73 -10.27 -2.11 -3.42
CA LEU A 73 -9.69 -0.89 -2.88
C LEU A 73 -8.87 -0.10 -3.92
N SER A 74 -8.20 -0.81 -4.83
CA SER A 74 -7.40 -0.20 -5.89
C SER A 74 -8.19 0.77 -6.77
N TYR A 75 -9.47 0.55 -7.03
CA TYR A 75 -10.29 1.45 -7.83
C TYR A 75 -10.61 2.77 -7.12
N ARG A 76 -10.53 2.78 -5.79
CA ARG A 76 -10.71 3.96 -4.95
C ARG A 76 -9.41 4.73 -4.74
N GLU A 77 -8.31 4.04 -4.48
CA GLU A 77 -7.07 4.62 -3.98
C GLU A 77 -5.95 4.74 -5.01
N ALA A 78 -5.84 3.79 -5.96
CA ALA A 78 -4.77 3.81 -6.94
C ALA A 78 -4.69 5.11 -7.77
N PRO A 79 -5.80 5.77 -8.18
CA PRO A 79 -5.71 7.02 -8.92
C PRO A 79 -4.93 8.11 -8.16
N ALA A 80 -5.19 8.27 -6.86
CA ALA A 80 -4.48 9.23 -6.03
C ALA A 80 -3.00 8.86 -5.85
N ILE A 81 -2.70 7.57 -5.67
CA ILE A 81 -1.32 7.09 -5.56
C ILE A 81 -0.54 7.37 -6.84
N ILE A 82 -1.11 7.01 -7.98
CA ILE A 82 -0.48 7.19 -9.30
C ILE A 82 -0.19 8.67 -9.54
N GLU A 83 -1.14 9.54 -9.24
CA GLU A 83 -0.96 10.99 -9.39
C GLU A 83 0.15 11.52 -8.45
N ALA A 84 0.17 11.10 -7.18
CA ALA A 84 1.22 11.52 -6.24
C ALA A 84 2.61 11.06 -6.68
N VAL A 85 2.74 9.79 -7.12
CA VAL A 85 4.02 9.25 -7.61
C VAL A 85 4.45 9.94 -8.91
N ASN A 86 3.53 10.30 -9.79
CA ASN A 86 3.85 11.01 -11.03
C ASN A 86 4.41 12.41 -10.80
N LYS A 87 4.11 13.05 -9.67
CA LYS A 87 4.68 14.36 -9.27
C LYS A 87 6.13 14.29 -8.81
N LEU A 88 6.65 13.09 -8.50
CA LEU A 88 8.04 12.93 -8.07
C LEU A 88 9.02 13.23 -9.20
N GLU A 89 10.05 14.01 -8.89
CA GLU A 89 11.22 14.22 -9.75
C GLU A 89 12.17 13.00 -9.66
N LYS A 90 12.35 12.47 -8.45
CA LYS A 90 13.19 11.30 -8.16
C LYS A 90 12.31 10.07 -7.95
N LYS A 91 12.17 9.25 -8.98
CA LYS A 91 11.40 8.00 -8.90
C LYS A 91 12.12 6.99 -8.00
N PRO A 92 11.39 6.27 -7.12
CA PRO A 92 11.99 5.19 -6.34
C PRO A 92 12.25 3.96 -7.21
N ASP A 93 13.30 3.20 -6.88
CA ASP A 93 13.60 1.91 -7.50
C ASP A 93 12.57 0.83 -7.08
N VAL A 94 12.04 0.96 -5.86
CA VAL A 94 10.95 0.12 -5.33
C VAL A 94 9.98 0.99 -4.52
N LEU A 95 8.68 0.81 -4.71
CA LEU A 95 7.63 1.50 -3.97
C LEU A 95 6.94 0.55 -2.98
N LEU A 96 6.97 0.89 -1.70
CA LEU A 96 6.21 0.24 -0.64
C LEU A 96 4.81 0.88 -0.54
N VAL A 97 3.76 0.06 -0.60
CA VAL A 97 2.36 0.52 -0.60
C VAL A 97 1.64 -0.02 0.64
N ASP A 98 0.98 0.85 1.42
CA ASP A 98 0.09 0.41 2.50
C ASP A 98 -1.15 -0.26 1.88
N GLY A 99 -1.09 -1.59 1.78
CA GLY A 99 -2.10 -2.43 1.14
C GLY A 99 -1.52 -3.74 0.62
N HIS A 100 -2.38 -4.60 0.14
CA HIS A 100 -1.96 -5.92 -0.36
C HIS A 100 -1.38 -5.86 -1.77
N GLY A 101 -0.40 -6.75 -2.03
CA GLY A 101 0.07 -7.11 -3.36
C GLY A 101 -0.70 -8.32 -3.90
N ILE A 102 0.04 -9.40 -4.25
CA ILE A 102 -0.57 -10.66 -4.74
C ILE A 102 -1.25 -11.50 -3.64
N ALA A 103 -1.09 -11.15 -2.35
CA ALA A 103 -1.86 -11.73 -1.25
C ALA A 103 -3.30 -11.18 -1.28
N HIS A 104 -4.02 -11.51 -2.35
CA HIS A 104 -5.34 -11.02 -2.72
C HIS A 104 -6.13 -12.13 -3.42
N PRO A 105 -7.46 -12.22 -3.26
CA PRO A 105 -8.25 -13.31 -3.86
C PRO A 105 -8.03 -13.48 -5.37
N ARG A 106 -7.78 -12.40 -6.09
CA ARG A 106 -7.54 -12.38 -7.54
C ARG A 106 -6.09 -12.05 -7.91
N LYS A 107 -5.14 -12.22 -6.99
CA LYS A 107 -3.69 -11.95 -7.20
C LYS A 107 -3.35 -10.51 -7.63
N ILE A 108 -4.23 -9.56 -7.33
CA ILE A 108 -4.07 -8.15 -7.70
C ILE A 108 -4.68 -7.22 -6.65
N GLY A 109 -3.94 -6.98 -5.58
CA GLY A 109 -4.27 -5.97 -4.58
C GLY A 109 -3.82 -4.57 -5.02
N LEU A 110 -3.87 -3.62 -4.09
CA LEU A 110 -3.53 -2.22 -4.34
C LEU A 110 -2.11 -2.05 -4.88
N ALA A 111 -1.12 -2.69 -4.22
CA ALA A 111 0.27 -2.58 -4.64
C ALA A 111 0.53 -3.17 -6.04
N SER A 112 -0.13 -4.32 -6.37
CA SER A 112 -0.01 -4.90 -7.72
C SER A 112 -0.65 -4.01 -8.77
N HIS A 113 -1.80 -3.42 -8.49
CA HIS A 113 -2.50 -2.52 -9.40
C HIS A 113 -1.68 -1.25 -9.67
N VAL A 114 -1.13 -0.64 -8.61
CA VAL A 114 -0.26 0.54 -8.70
C VAL A 114 1.01 0.21 -9.49
N GLY A 115 1.66 -0.93 -9.17
CA GLY A 115 2.88 -1.36 -9.86
C GLY A 115 2.69 -1.57 -11.35
N LEU A 116 1.58 -2.21 -11.76
CA LEU A 116 1.22 -2.36 -13.17
C LEU A 116 0.95 -1.02 -13.85
N SER A 117 0.26 -0.11 -13.16
CA SER A 117 -0.13 1.19 -13.76
C SER A 117 1.06 2.12 -13.95
N LEU A 118 2.05 2.05 -13.06
CA LEU A 118 3.27 2.88 -13.09
C LEU A 118 4.44 2.18 -13.77
N ASP A 119 4.33 0.87 -14.03
CA ASP A 119 5.38 0.00 -14.56
C ASP A 119 6.67 0.00 -13.69
N ILE A 120 6.50 -0.01 -12.35
CA ILE A 120 7.61 0.01 -11.39
C ILE A 120 7.51 -1.15 -10.40
N PRO A 121 8.64 -1.56 -9.78
CA PRO A 121 8.66 -2.53 -8.70
C PRO A 121 7.86 -2.04 -7.48
N THR A 122 6.92 -2.87 -7.01
CA THR A 122 6.06 -2.54 -5.85
C THR A 122 5.97 -3.70 -4.87
N ILE A 123 5.81 -3.36 -3.59
CA ILE A 123 5.59 -4.31 -2.49
C ILE A 123 4.38 -3.84 -1.68
N GLY A 124 3.45 -4.73 -1.43
CA GLY A 124 2.31 -4.48 -0.56
C GLY A 124 2.63 -4.83 0.89
N ILE A 125 2.30 -3.93 1.81
CA ILE A 125 2.41 -4.11 3.25
C ILE A 125 1.06 -3.82 3.88
N ALA A 126 0.41 -4.84 4.44
CA ALA A 126 -0.88 -4.71 5.07
C ALA A 126 -0.81 -5.01 6.57
N LYS A 127 -1.80 -4.52 7.33
CA LYS A 127 -1.90 -4.65 8.79
C LYS A 127 -2.80 -5.81 9.23
N ALA A 128 -3.53 -6.40 8.27
CA ALA A 128 -4.42 -7.55 8.49
C ALA A 128 -4.37 -8.50 7.30
N LEU A 129 -4.70 -9.77 7.52
CA LEU A 129 -4.86 -10.74 6.45
C LEU A 129 -6.17 -10.47 5.70
N LEU A 130 -6.12 -10.42 4.37
CA LEU A 130 -7.31 -10.21 3.54
C LEU A 130 -8.00 -11.53 3.18
N CYS A 131 -7.22 -12.58 2.91
CA CYS A 131 -7.71 -13.90 2.53
C CYS A 131 -6.59 -14.93 2.68
N GLY A 132 -6.95 -16.21 2.62
CA GLY A 132 -6.03 -17.33 2.78
C GLY A 132 -5.75 -17.66 4.25
N GLU A 133 -4.69 -18.40 4.49
CA GLU A 133 -4.27 -18.87 5.80
C GLU A 133 -2.79 -18.58 6.04
N ILE A 134 -2.38 -18.55 7.30
CA ILE A 134 -0.98 -18.42 7.69
C ILE A 134 -0.46 -19.82 8.02
N LYS A 135 0.56 -20.27 7.28
CA LYS A 135 1.32 -21.50 7.59
C LYS A 135 2.74 -21.09 7.93
N GLU A 136 3.12 -21.26 9.19
CA GLU A 136 4.37 -20.74 9.75
C GLU A 136 4.42 -19.20 9.61
N ASP A 137 5.28 -18.70 8.74
CA ASP A 137 5.42 -17.27 8.39
C ASP A 137 4.87 -16.94 7.00
N ARG A 138 4.27 -17.90 6.29
CA ARG A 138 3.81 -17.77 4.89
C ARG A 138 2.32 -17.47 4.83
N ILE A 139 1.96 -16.57 3.95
CA ILE A 139 0.57 -16.34 3.54
C ILE A 139 0.28 -17.30 2.39
N VAL A 140 -0.58 -18.27 2.62
CA VAL A 140 -0.93 -19.30 1.64
C VAL A 140 -2.36 -19.08 1.15
N ILE A 141 -2.53 -19.05 -0.17
CA ILE A 141 -3.83 -18.92 -0.85
C ILE A 141 -3.84 -19.94 -1.99
N GLU A 142 -4.84 -20.83 -2.00
CA GLU A 142 -4.94 -21.90 -3.02
C GLU A 142 -3.62 -22.68 -3.16
N GLU A 143 -3.08 -23.15 -2.02
CA GLU A 143 -1.82 -23.91 -1.91
C GLU A 143 -0.55 -23.17 -2.38
N SER A 144 -0.68 -21.93 -2.79
CA SER A 144 0.43 -21.11 -3.26
C SER A 144 0.85 -20.07 -2.21
N THR A 145 2.14 -19.96 -1.94
CA THR A 145 2.68 -18.87 -1.12
C THR A 145 2.51 -17.54 -1.87
N ARG A 146 1.85 -16.57 -1.23
CA ARG A 146 1.58 -15.24 -1.79
C ARG A 146 2.26 -14.11 -1.03
N GLY A 147 2.92 -14.42 0.06
CA GLY A 147 3.61 -13.45 0.89
C GLY A 147 4.08 -14.04 2.19
N TYR A 148 4.49 -13.17 3.09
CA TYR A 148 5.01 -13.52 4.41
C TYR A 148 4.41 -12.64 5.50
N THR A 149 4.34 -13.18 6.70
CA THR A 149 4.13 -12.40 7.92
C THR A 149 5.48 -11.90 8.44
N LEU A 150 5.51 -10.70 8.98
CA LEU A 150 6.71 -10.09 9.54
C LEU A 150 6.38 -9.44 10.89
N VAL A 151 6.89 -10.01 11.97
CA VAL A 151 6.88 -9.38 13.30
C VAL A 151 8.08 -8.45 13.38
N THR A 152 7.84 -7.16 13.49
CA THR A 152 8.88 -6.11 13.47
C THR A 152 9.23 -5.61 14.86
N LYS A 153 8.38 -5.90 15.84
CA LYS A 153 8.51 -5.44 17.22
C LYS A 153 7.86 -6.49 18.14
N GLU A 154 8.46 -6.70 19.30
CA GLU A 154 7.91 -7.57 20.34
C GLU A 154 6.48 -7.13 20.72
N HIS A 155 5.61 -8.10 20.92
CA HIS A 155 4.16 -7.93 21.22
C HIS A 155 3.36 -7.15 20.17
N ALA A 156 3.89 -6.89 18.98
CA ALA A 156 3.13 -6.26 17.90
C ALA A 156 2.49 -7.31 16.98
N ASN A 157 1.27 -7.04 16.53
CA ASN A 157 0.65 -7.84 15.47
C ASN A 157 1.56 -7.84 14.23
N PRO A 158 1.67 -8.96 13.50
CA PRO A 158 2.51 -9.03 12.31
C PRO A 158 2.06 -8.06 11.22
N LEU A 159 2.99 -7.72 10.34
CA LEU A 159 2.70 -7.15 9.03
C LEU A 159 2.55 -8.28 8.02
N PHE A 160 1.75 -8.04 6.99
CA PHE A 160 1.51 -8.96 5.87
C PHE A 160 2.20 -8.38 4.64
N VAL A 161 3.34 -8.98 4.26
CA VAL A 161 4.18 -8.53 3.15
C VAL A 161 3.94 -9.40 1.94
N SER A 162 3.62 -8.80 0.81
CA SER A 162 3.44 -9.53 -0.45
C SER A 162 4.00 -8.74 -1.64
N PRO A 163 4.57 -9.42 -2.65
CA PRO A 163 4.95 -8.77 -3.89
C PRO A 163 3.77 -8.02 -4.51
N GLY A 164 4.01 -6.85 -5.03
CA GLY A 164 3.07 -6.13 -5.87
C GLY A 164 3.29 -6.44 -7.35
N HIS A 165 4.38 -5.94 -7.92
CA HIS A 165 4.78 -6.10 -9.30
C HIS A 165 6.31 -6.02 -9.40
N ARG A 166 6.94 -6.80 -10.31
CA ARG A 166 8.40 -6.80 -10.59
C ARG A 166 9.30 -7.04 -9.36
N VAL A 167 8.77 -7.70 -8.33
CA VAL A 167 9.51 -8.10 -7.13
C VAL A 167 9.19 -9.54 -6.78
N GLY A 168 10.18 -10.31 -6.40
CA GLY A 168 10.05 -11.69 -5.95
C GLY A 168 9.55 -11.81 -4.50
N LEU A 169 9.06 -13.00 -4.13
CA LEU A 169 8.56 -13.27 -2.78
C LEU A 169 9.62 -13.02 -1.70
N LYS A 170 10.82 -13.60 -1.84
CA LYS A 170 11.89 -13.44 -0.84
C LYS A 170 12.40 -12.01 -0.78
N SER A 171 12.65 -11.42 -1.94
CA SER A 171 13.17 -10.05 -2.05
C SER A 171 12.20 -9.04 -1.46
N SER A 172 10.87 -9.25 -1.60
CA SER A 172 9.89 -8.37 -0.97
C SER A 172 10.02 -8.35 0.55
N LEU A 173 10.24 -9.51 1.19
CA LEU A 173 10.42 -9.60 2.64
C LEU A 173 11.75 -8.94 3.08
N GLU A 174 12.84 -9.19 2.36
CA GLU A 174 14.17 -8.64 2.67
C GLU A 174 14.21 -7.12 2.53
N ILE A 175 13.63 -6.58 1.45
CA ILE A 175 13.53 -5.14 1.24
C ILE A 175 12.75 -4.47 2.38
N VAL A 176 11.62 -5.06 2.77
CA VAL A 176 10.79 -4.52 3.86
C VAL A 176 11.53 -4.57 5.19
N LYS A 177 12.21 -5.68 5.52
CA LYS A 177 13.05 -5.78 6.74
C LYS A 177 14.10 -4.68 6.80
N ASN A 178 14.77 -4.40 5.69
CA ASN A 178 15.79 -3.36 5.61
C ASN A 178 15.24 -1.92 5.75
N CYS A 179 13.93 -1.74 5.58
CA CYS A 179 13.26 -0.45 5.76
C CYS A 179 12.69 -0.24 7.17
N ILE A 180 12.76 -1.23 8.06
CA ILE A 180 12.30 -1.07 9.45
C ILE A 180 13.28 -0.23 10.24
N ARG A 181 12.76 0.75 10.98
CA ARG A 181 13.51 1.57 11.94
C ARG A 181 12.78 1.61 13.27
N LEU A 182 13.36 1.02 14.30
CA LEU A 182 12.78 1.10 15.65
C LEU A 182 12.70 2.55 16.12
N PRO A 183 11.67 2.93 16.87
CA PRO A 183 10.63 2.07 17.45
C PRO A 183 9.40 1.82 16.52
N HIS A 184 9.47 2.19 15.24
CA HIS A 184 8.34 2.11 14.33
C HIS A 184 8.06 0.65 13.93
N LYS A 185 6.78 0.26 13.96
CA LYS A 185 6.33 -1.06 13.53
C LYS A 185 6.37 -1.25 12.02
N ILE A 186 5.96 -0.21 11.29
CA ILE A 186 5.87 -0.23 9.82
C ILE A 186 7.16 0.32 9.19
N PRO A 187 7.49 -0.06 7.94
CA PRO A 187 8.66 0.45 7.23
C PRO A 187 8.73 1.97 7.26
N GLU A 188 9.91 2.51 7.45
CA GLU A 188 10.12 3.95 7.63
C GLU A 188 9.50 4.82 6.50
N PRO A 189 9.64 4.47 5.19
CA PRO A 189 9.02 5.26 4.14
C PRO A 189 7.49 5.33 4.24
N ILE A 190 6.82 4.21 4.61
CA ILE A 190 5.36 4.19 4.84
C ILE A 190 5.00 4.97 6.10
N HIS A 191 5.78 4.83 7.17
CA HIS A 191 5.55 5.59 8.42
C HIS A 191 5.59 7.10 8.18
N LEU A 192 6.57 7.55 7.41
CA LEU A 192 6.70 8.97 7.05
C LEU A 192 5.58 9.43 6.12
N ALA A 193 5.17 8.58 5.15
CA ALA A 193 4.04 8.86 4.27
C ALA A 193 2.73 8.97 5.06
N HIS A 194 2.49 8.06 6.01
CA HIS A 194 1.35 8.11 6.92
C HIS A 194 1.28 9.45 7.69
N LYS A 195 2.39 9.84 8.33
CA LYS A 195 2.46 11.12 9.03
C LYS A 195 2.20 12.32 8.13
N TYR A 196 2.70 12.26 6.90
CA TYR A 196 2.54 13.34 5.94
C TYR A 196 1.08 13.42 5.44
N ALA A 197 0.47 12.30 5.11
CA ALA A 197 -0.96 12.24 4.74
C ALA A 197 -1.86 12.76 5.86
N ASP A 198 -1.61 12.35 7.11
CA ASP A 198 -2.36 12.80 8.28
C ASP A 198 -2.19 14.31 8.54
N LYS A 199 -1.00 14.86 8.31
CA LYS A 199 -0.76 16.31 8.38
C LYS A 199 -1.63 17.05 7.36
N ILE A 200 -1.62 16.63 6.09
CA ILE A 200 -2.42 17.24 5.03
C ILE A 200 -3.92 17.11 5.34
N ARG A 201 -4.37 15.95 5.83
CA ARG A 201 -5.75 15.74 6.28
C ARG A 201 -6.16 16.77 7.32
N LYS A 202 -5.37 16.97 8.38
CA LYS A 202 -5.65 17.94 9.43
C LYS A 202 -5.69 19.40 8.90
N GLU A 203 -4.81 19.74 7.97
CA GLU A 203 -4.80 21.06 7.34
C GLU A 203 -6.10 21.32 6.53
N LEU A 204 -6.58 20.29 5.80
CA LEU A 204 -7.83 20.38 5.04
C LEU A 204 -9.06 20.46 5.96
N GLU A 205 -9.10 19.66 7.02
CA GLU A 205 -10.18 19.70 8.02
C GLU A 205 -10.26 21.05 8.73
N ASN A 206 -9.12 21.67 9.01
CA ASN A 206 -9.09 23.01 9.64
C ASN A 206 -9.55 24.12 8.68
N LYS A 207 -9.22 24.01 7.38
CA LYS A 207 -9.69 24.95 6.36
C LYS A 207 -11.18 24.81 6.05
N ASN A 208 -11.72 23.61 6.20
CA ASN A 208 -13.13 23.33 5.98
C ASN A 208 -13.71 22.41 7.08
N PRO A 209 -14.21 22.99 8.19
CA PRO A 209 -14.73 22.23 9.32
C PRO A 209 -15.89 21.27 8.99
N ARG A 210 -16.59 21.48 7.85
CA ARG A 210 -17.67 20.59 7.38
C ARG A 210 -17.13 19.23 6.88
N LEU A 211 -15.85 19.12 6.62
CA LEU A 211 -15.19 17.89 6.18
C LEU A 211 -14.74 17.00 7.36
N LYS A 212 -14.86 17.47 8.61
CA LYS A 212 -14.54 16.66 9.78
C LYS A 212 -15.42 15.40 9.78
N PRO A 213 -14.83 14.20 10.04
CA PRO A 213 -15.62 12.99 10.13
C PRO A 213 -16.66 13.16 11.22
N ASN A 214 -17.92 12.80 10.91
CA ASN A 214 -18.95 12.70 11.92
C ASN A 214 -18.55 11.55 12.86
N ILE A 215 -18.24 11.86 14.12
CA ILE A 215 -17.69 10.93 15.13
C ILE A 215 -18.56 9.66 15.30
N PHE A 216 -19.80 9.71 14.83
CA PHE A 216 -20.77 8.60 14.90
C PHE A 216 -20.61 7.51 13.81
N ASN A 217 -19.83 7.72 12.72
CA ASN A 217 -19.76 6.76 11.61
C ASN A 217 -18.52 5.86 11.59
N HIS A 218 -17.52 6.11 12.43
CA HIS A 218 -16.25 5.32 12.38
C HIS A 218 -16.33 3.93 13.01
N LYS A 219 -17.40 3.57 13.73
CA LYS A 219 -17.54 2.24 14.35
C LYS A 219 -18.17 1.16 13.45
N LYS A 220 -18.65 1.51 12.25
CA LYS A 220 -19.36 0.56 11.37
C LYS A 220 -18.55 0.07 10.16
N GLU A 221 -17.37 0.61 9.88
CA GLU A 221 -16.60 0.24 8.67
C GLU A 221 -15.62 -0.92 8.86
N PHE A 222 -15.43 -1.42 10.07
CA PHE A 222 -14.52 -2.53 10.38
C PHE A 222 -15.26 -3.78 10.92
N GLY A 223 -16.51 -3.98 10.52
CA GLY A 223 -17.21 -5.22 10.80
C GLY A 223 -16.61 -6.35 9.98
N CYS A 224 -16.01 -7.33 10.66
CA CYS A 224 -15.72 -8.64 10.07
C CYS A 224 -17.03 -9.17 9.46
N ILE A 225 -17.00 -9.46 8.18
CA ILE A 225 -18.01 -10.28 7.52
C ILE A 225 -17.49 -11.71 7.63
N GLU A 226 -18.22 -12.52 8.38
CA GLU A 226 -18.11 -13.98 8.41
C GLU A 226 -18.30 -14.57 6.99
#